data_22ace1c4cd6fc529f812c09bed1645e2
#
_entry.id   22ace1c4cd6fc529f812c09bed1645e2
#
_cell.length_a   1.000
_cell.length_b   1.000
_cell.length_c   1.000
_cell.angle_alpha   90.00
_cell.angle_beta   90.00
_cell.angle_gamma   90.00
#
_symmetry.space_group_name_H-M   'P 1'
#
loop_
_entity.id
_entity.type
_entity.pdbx_description
1 polymer ?
#
loop_
_entity_poly.entity_id
_entity_poly.type
_entity_poly.pdbx_seq_one_letter_code
_entity_poly.pdbx_strand_id
1 'polypeptide(L)'
;MMPEAVIINAVRTPIGRHAGVLKSVRPDDMAALVIAEVLRRSGVDPALVEEVYLGCANQAGEDNRNVARMAVLLAGLPVDVAAVTFNRLCASGLAALNAAARAIKAGEGEVYVAGGVESMTRAPYSVPKTESPFAFGNATLWDTTLGWRYPNPKLKALVGNDSMGETAENVSELPAFKTITRRQQDAFALESHRRAVAAIESGKFAEEIVPVPAPQPKGDPVLVSRDEHPRPDTSMDSLARLKPAFRQGGSVTAGNSSGLNDGAAAVLLMSGAKARALGLKPMVRVVASAAAGVEPRTMGLGPIPATRKALARAGLTLDDIGLIELNEAFAIQSLAVMQEAGFRHEITNVNGGAIALGHPLGCSGARLVCTLAHEMKRRAPAERRPYYGLATLCVGVGQGEATIVEWIGE
;
A
#
# COMPACT_ATOMS: atom_id res chain seq x y z
N MET A 1 -9.01 -19.31 -24.45
CA MET A 1 -8.58 -18.01 -23.91
C MET A 1 -8.35 -18.17 -22.41
N MET A 2 -7.27 -17.61 -21.88
CA MET A 2 -7.06 -17.62 -20.42
C MET A 2 -8.18 -16.81 -19.73
N PRO A 3 -8.64 -17.22 -18.53
CA PRO A 3 -9.63 -16.46 -17.78
C PRO A 3 -9.15 -15.04 -17.50
N GLU A 4 -10.04 -14.06 -17.58
CA GLU A 4 -9.76 -12.70 -17.16
C GLU A 4 -9.94 -12.57 -15.65
N ALA A 5 -9.01 -11.89 -14.96
CA ALA A 5 -9.17 -11.54 -13.57
C ALA A 5 -9.77 -10.13 -13.47
N VAL A 6 -10.95 -10.01 -12.89
CA VAL A 6 -11.67 -8.74 -12.74
C VAL A 6 -11.84 -8.38 -11.26
N ILE A 7 -11.83 -7.09 -10.96
CA ILE A 7 -12.10 -6.54 -9.64
C ILE A 7 -13.56 -6.09 -9.60
N ILE A 8 -14.32 -6.65 -8.67
CA ILE A 8 -15.74 -6.36 -8.46
C ILE A 8 -15.92 -5.19 -7.52
N ASN A 9 -15.16 -5.18 -6.44
CA ASN A 9 -15.22 -4.13 -5.42
C ASN A 9 -13.90 -4.03 -4.69
N ALA A 10 -13.65 -2.86 -4.11
CA ALA A 10 -12.47 -2.59 -3.31
C ALA A 10 -12.83 -1.65 -2.16
N VAL A 11 -12.37 -1.96 -0.96
CA VAL A 11 -12.63 -1.18 0.25
C VAL A 11 -11.38 -1.05 1.10
N ARG A 12 -11.34 -0.04 1.96
CA ARG A 12 -10.26 0.18 2.92
C ARG A 12 -10.78 0.78 4.22
N THR A 13 -10.04 0.63 5.29
CA THR A 13 -10.24 1.44 6.50
C THR A 13 -9.81 2.89 6.24
N PRO A 14 -10.22 3.85 7.08
CA PRO A 14 -9.43 5.06 7.25
C PRO A 14 -8.00 4.70 7.62
N ILE A 15 -7.04 5.58 7.28
CA ILE A 15 -5.65 5.42 7.70
C ILE A 15 -5.42 6.22 8.97
N GLY A 16 -5.02 5.52 10.05
CA GLY A 16 -4.64 6.11 11.33
C GLY A 16 -3.16 6.52 11.34
N ARG A 17 -2.85 7.56 12.12
CA ARG A 17 -1.46 7.91 12.46
C ARG A 17 -0.91 6.94 13.49
N HIS A 18 0.39 6.84 13.58
CA HIS A 18 1.06 6.14 14.68
C HIS A 18 0.57 6.67 16.04
N ALA A 19 0.16 5.73 16.89
CA ALA A 19 -0.48 6.02 18.18
C ALA A 19 -1.75 6.90 18.11
N GLY A 20 -2.38 6.95 16.94
CA GLY A 20 -3.57 7.77 16.65
C GLY A 20 -4.89 7.06 16.94
N VAL A 21 -5.91 7.40 16.12
CA VAL A 21 -7.30 6.94 16.32
C VAL A 21 -7.50 5.44 16.20
N LEU A 22 -6.63 4.71 15.50
CA LEU A 22 -6.69 3.25 15.33
C LEU A 22 -5.80 2.48 16.30
N LYS A 23 -5.09 3.13 17.23
CA LYS A 23 -4.12 2.49 18.16
C LYS A 23 -4.69 1.36 19.01
N SER A 24 -6.00 1.37 19.28
CA SER A 24 -6.68 0.35 20.07
C SER A 24 -7.27 -0.79 19.23
N VAL A 25 -7.16 -0.70 17.90
CA VAL A 25 -7.71 -1.70 16.97
C VAL A 25 -6.62 -2.70 16.59
N ARG A 26 -6.90 -3.98 16.75
CA ARG A 26 -5.96 -5.06 16.37
C ARG A 26 -5.85 -5.17 14.84
N PRO A 27 -4.69 -5.53 14.29
CA PRO A 27 -4.52 -5.71 12.84
C PRO A 27 -5.40 -6.84 12.27
N ASP A 28 -5.54 -7.94 12.99
CA ASP A 28 -6.39 -9.07 12.59
C ASP A 28 -7.87 -8.69 12.55
N ASP A 29 -8.37 -7.85 13.48
CA ASP A 29 -9.73 -7.32 13.46
C ASP A 29 -9.95 -6.32 12.31
N MET A 30 -8.97 -5.44 12.02
CA MET A 30 -9.04 -4.53 10.86
C MET A 30 -9.10 -5.30 9.54
N ALA A 31 -8.29 -6.36 9.41
CA ALA A 31 -8.29 -7.21 8.23
C ALA A 31 -9.63 -7.95 8.06
N ALA A 32 -10.17 -8.49 9.15
CA ALA A 32 -11.47 -9.17 9.15
C ALA A 32 -12.60 -8.20 8.72
N LEU A 33 -12.59 -6.98 9.23
CA LEU A 33 -13.58 -5.95 8.92
C LEU A 33 -13.63 -5.66 7.40
N VAL A 34 -12.49 -5.45 6.75
CA VAL A 34 -12.47 -5.13 5.31
C VAL A 34 -12.80 -6.35 4.44
N ILE A 35 -12.44 -7.58 4.87
CA ILE A 35 -12.84 -8.82 4.18
C ILE A 35 -14.36 -8.99 4.22
N ALA A 36 -14.96 -8.90 5.40
CA ALA A 36 -16.40 -9.03 5.56
C ALA A 36 -17.15 -7.95 4.75
N GLU A 37 -16.67 -6.72 4.80
CA GLU A 37 -17.34 -5.59 4.14
C GLU A 37 -17.23 -5.62 2.62
N VAL A 38 -16.09 -6.04 2.04
CA VAL A 38 -15.96 -6.16 0.58
C VAL A 38 -16.92 -7.21 0.02
N LEU A 39 -17.11 -8.32 0.72
CA LEU A 39 -18.07 -9.37 0.35
C LEU A 39 -19.50 -8.87 0.52
N ARG A 40 -19.83 -8.26 1.65
CA ARG A 40 -21.15 -7.70 1.92
C ARG A 40 -21.60 -6.67 0.88
N ARG A 41 -20.71 -5.70 0.55
CA ARG A 41 -21.00 -4.68 -0.48
C ARG A 41 -21.15 -5.26 -1.87
N SER A 42 -20.50 -6.39 -2.13
CA SER A 42 -20.56 -7.06 -3.43
C SER A 42 -21.75 -8.02 -3.55
N GLY A 43 -22.42 -8.35 -2.45
CA GLY A 43 -23.50 -9.33 -2.41
C GLY A 43 -23.04 -10.76 -2.78
N VAL A 44 -21.74 -11.06 -2.59
CA VAL A 44 -21.15 -12.36 -2.91
C VAL A 44 -21.20 -13.26 -1.68
N ASP A 45 -21.70 -14.49 -1.88
CA ASP A 45 -21.71 -15.52 -0.84
C ASP A 45 -20.28 -15.85 -0.42
N PRO A 46 -19.90 -15.70 0.87
CA PRO A 46 -18.58 -16.07 1.38
C PRO A 46 -18.16 -17.50 1.06
N ALA A 47 -19.07 -18.43 0.89
CA ALA A 47 -18.80 -19.81 0.50
C ALA A 47 -18.26 -19.98 -0.93
N LEU A 48 -18.34 -18.94 -1.76
CA LEU A 48 -17.75 -18.94 -3.10
C LEU A 48 -16.28 -18.54 -3.12
N VAL A 49 -15.75 -18.04 -2.00
CA VAL A 49 -14.35 -17.60 -1.92
C VAL A 49 -13.44 -18.82 -1.87
N GLU A 50 -12.58 -18.95 -2.87
CA GLU A 50 -11.58 -20.01 -2.94
C GLU A 50 -10.50 -19.83 -1.87
N GLU A 51 -9.91 -18.64 -1.82
CA GLU A 51 -8.85 -18.34 -0.89
C GLU A 51 -8.73 -16.82 -0.64
N VAL A 52 -8.18 -16.45 0.53
CA VAL A 52 -7.91 -15.06 0.90
C VAL A 52 -6.40 -14.80 0.94
N TYR A 53 -5.93 -13.82 0.18
CA TYR A 53 -4.53 -13.41 0.09
C TYR A 53 -4.34 -12.04 0.72
N LEU A 54 -3.65 -11.95 1.84
CA LEU A 54 -3.35 -10.66 2.47
C LEU A 54 -1.85 -10.36 2.53
N GLY A 55 -1.51 -9.11 2.28
CA GLY A 55 -0.18 -8.57 2.54
C GLY A 55 -0.04 -8.11 3.99
N CYS A 56 1.09 -8.45 4.63
CA CYS A 56 1.49 -7.91 5.92
C CYS A 56 3.02 -7.94 6.00
N ALA A 57 3.63 -6.80 6.32
CA ALA A 57 5.09 -6.68 6.33
C ALA A 57 5.71 -7.06 7.66
N ASN A 58 5.11 -6.71 8.78
CA ASN A 58 5.69 -6.90 10.11
C ASN A 58 5.62 -8.36 10.58
N GLN A 59 4.44 -8.89 10.78
CA GLN A 59 4.16 -10.26 11.22
C GLN A 59 4.87 -10.64 12.55
N ALA A 60 5.15 -9.67 13.41
CA ALA A 60 5.89 -9.87 14.64
C ALA A 60 5.01 -9.89 15.91
N GLY A 61 3.81 -9.34 15.84
CA GLY A 61 2.89 -9.16 16.97
C GLY A 61 1.56 -9.89 16.77
N GLU A 62 0.46 -9.16 16.89
CA GLU A 62 -0.91 -9.67 16.70
C GLU A 62 -1.21 -10.09 15.27
N ASP A 63 -0.37 -9.69 14.35
CA ASP A 63 -0.32 -10.04 12.93
C ASP A 63 0.60 -11.25 12.62
N ASN A 64 1.08 -11.95 13.66
CA ASN A 64 2.02 -13.06 13.52
C ASN A 64 1.38 -14.29 12.85
N ARG A 65 2.24 -15.25 12.49
CA ARG A 65 1.89 -16.51 11.82
C ARG A 65 1.24 -16.25 10.46
N ASN A 66 -0.10 -16.27 10.39
CA ASN A 66 -0.86 -16.06 9.15
C ASN A 66 -2.08 -15.20 9.47
N VAL A 67 -1.88 -13.88 9.47
CA VAL A 67 -2.95 -12.91 9.76
C VAL A 67 -4.13 -13.04 8.80
N ALA A 68 -3.89 -13.43 7.54
CA ALA A 68 -4.94 -13.67 6.56
C ALA A 68 -5.89 -14.78 7.04
N ARG A 69 -5.36 -15.89 7.55
CA ARG A 69 -6.20 -16.99 8.04
C ARG A 69 -6.95 -16.61 9.33
N MET A 70 -6.32 -15.87 10.22
CA MET A 70 -7.00 -15.35 11.41
C MET A 70 -8.15 -14.43 11.02
N ALA A 71 -7.91 -13.52 10.07
CA ALA A 71 -8.92 -12.58 9.58
C ALA A 71 -10.10 -13.28 8.87
N VAL A 72 -9.86 -14.35 8.11
CA VAL A 72 -10.93 -15.17 7.49
C VAL A 72 -11.89 -15.70 8.55
N LEU A 73 -11.35 -16.27 9.64
CA LEU A 73 -12.17 -16.83 10.72
C LEU A 73 -12.91 -15.73 11.50
N LEU A 74 -12.24 -14.61 11.79
CA LEU A 74 -12.84 -13.46 12.47
C LEU A 74 -13.92 -12.77 11.61
N ALA A 75 -13.77 -12.78 10.29
CA ALA A 75 -14.76 -12.24 9.36
C ALA A 75 -15.98 -13.16 9.17
N GLY A 76 -15.97 -14.36 9.76
CA GLY A 76 -17.06 -15.31 9.71
C GLY A 76 -17.19 -16.08 8.38
N LEU A 77 -16.12 -16.15 7.58
CA LEU A 77 -16.10 -17.00 6.37
C LEU A 77 -16.09 -18.48 6.77
N PRO A 78 -16.57 -19.38 5.88
CA PRO A 78 -16.48 -20.82 6.12
C PRO A 78 -15.07 -21.30 6.45
N VAL A 79 -14.96 -22.32 7.29
CA VAL A 79 -13.66 -22.83 7.80
C VAL A 79 -12.81 -23.51 6.72
N ASP A 80 -13.39 -23.88 5.61
CA ASP A 80 -12.73 -24.46 4.44
C ASP A 80 -12.10 -23.41 3.52
N VAL A 81 -12.44 -22.12 3.67
CA VAL A 81 -11.78 -21.04 2.93
C VAL A 81 -10.33 -20.89 3.42
N ALA A 82 -9.38 -21.30 2.59
CA ALA A 82 -7.96 -21.17 2.90
C ALA A 82 -7.49 -19.69 2.87
N ALA A 83 -6.32 -19.43 3.43
CA ALA A 83 -5.73 -18.09 3.35
C ALA A 83 -4.21 -18.11 3.51
N VAL A 84 -3.53 -17.15 2.89
CA VAL A 84 -2.08 -16.97 2.99
C VAL A 84 -1.68 -15.52 3.17
N THR A 85 -0.65 -15.28 3.97
CA THR A 85 -0.06 -13.95 4.18
C THR A 85 1.20 -13.79 3.33
N PHE A 86 1.20 -12.76 2.48
CA PHE A 86 2.32 -12.39 1.62
C PHE A 86 3.20 -11.34 2.31
N ASN A 87 4.50 -11.47 2.14
CA ASN A 87 5.45 -10.44 2.53
C ASN A 87 6.35 -10.03 1.36
N ARG A 88 6.12 -8.84 0.86
CA ARG A 88 7.01 -8.07 -0.03
C ARG A 88 7.15 -6.66 0.54
N LEU A 89 7.33 -6.56 1.86
CA LEU A 89 7.42 -5.30 2.59
C LEU A 89 6.30 -4.32 2.15
N CYS A 90 6.65 -3.11 1.69
CA CYS A 90 5.68 -2.08 1.27
C CYS A 90 4.70 -2.55 0.18
N ALA A 91 5.08 -3.51 -0.66
CA ALA A 91 4.23 -4.02 -1.74
C ALA A 91 3.44 -5.28 -1.39
N SER A 92 3.43 -5.72 -0.13
CA SER A 92 2.79 -6.99 0.25
C SER A 92 1.33 -7.09 -0.21
N GLY A 93 0.54 -6.03 -0.04
CA GLY A 93 -0.86 -6.00 -0.49
C GLY A 93 -1.02 -6.03 -2.01
N LEU A 94 -0.12 -5.36 -2.76
CA LEU A 94 -0.13 -5.43 -4.22
C LEU A 94 0.32 -6.80 -4.73
N ALA A 95 1.31 -7.41 -4.06
CA ALA A 95 1.78 -8.77 -4.37
C ALA A 95 0.68 -9.81 -4.14
N ALA A 96 -0.10 -9.67 -3.05
CA ALA A 96 -1.25 -10.51 -2.75
C ALA A 96 -2.33 -10.40 -3.85
N LEU A 97 -2.68 -9.17 -4.26
CA LEU A 97 -3.62 -8.93 -5.35
C LEU A 97 -3.13 -9.52 -6.67
N ASN A 98 -1.85 -9.31 -6.99
CA ASN A 98 -1.25 -9.86 -8.20
C ASN A 98 -1.18 -11.39 -8.19
N ALA A 99 -1.02 -12.01 -7.01
CA ALA A 99 -1.06 -13.46 -6.86
C ALA A 99 -2.49 -13.99 -7.13
N ALA A 100 -3.52 -13.40 -6.55
CA ALA A 100 -4.91 -13.75 -6.79
C ALA A 100 -5.30 -13.60 -8.27
N ALA A 101 -4.90 -12.49 -8.91
CA ALA A 101 -5.14 -12.32 -10.35
C ALA A 101 -4.44 -13.37 -11.21
N ARG A 102 -3.25 -13.84 -10.82
CA ARG A 102 -2.54 -14.93 -11.50
C ARG A 102 -3.21 -16.29 -11.28
N ALA A 103 -3.67 -16.58 -10.06
CA ALA A 103 -4.39 -17.81 -9.74
C ALA A 103 -5.66 -17.91 -10.59
N ILE A 104 -6.46 -16.85 -10.69
CA ILE A 104 -7.63 -16.78 -11.57
C ILE A 104 -7.24 -17.05 -13.04
N LYS A 105 -6.19 -16.36 -13.54
CA LYS A 105 -5.72 -16.52 -14.93
C LYS A 105 -5.16 -17.91 -15.21
N ALA A 106 -4.63 -18.59 -14.20
CA ALA A 106 -4.16 -19.99 -14.29
C ALA A 106 -5.29 -21.01 -14.18
N GLY A 107 -6.50 -20.61 -13.77
CA GLY A 107 -7.64 -21.51 -13.57
C GLY A 107 -7.59 -22.29 -12.25
N GLU A 108 -6.84 -21.81 -11.25
CA GLU A 108 -6.72 -22.45 -9.92
C GLU A 108 -7.96 -22.21 -9.05
N GLY A 109 -8.81 -21.23 -9.40
CA GLY A 109 -10.04 -20.88 -8.71
C GLY A 109 -10.70 -19.70 -9.39
N GLU A 110 -11.92 -19.34 -8.95
CA GLU A 110 -12.74 -18.33 -9.61
C GLU A 110 -12.95 -17.06 -8.78
N VAL A 111 -12.95 -17.13 -7.44
CA VAL A 111 -13.27 -16.00 -6.53
C VAL A 111 -12.22 -15.90 -5.44
N TYR A 112 -11.59 -14.76 -5.33
CA TYR A 112 -10.54 -14.48 -4.34
C TYR A 112 -10.81 -13.14 -3.63
N VAL A 113 -10.50 -13.07 -2.35
CA VAL A 113 -10.31 -11.79 -1.67
C VAL A 113 -8.81 -11.55 -1.54
N ALA A 114 -8.32 -10.43 -2.06
CA ALA A 114 -6.94 -10.01 -1.88
C ALA A 114 -6.89 -8.66 -1.17
N GLY A 115 -5.81 -8.41 -0.42
CA GLY A 115 -5.74 -7.17 0.31
C GLY A 115 -4.45 -7.02 1.09
N GLY A 116 -4.52 -6.29 2.18
CA GLY A 116 -3.40 -6.18 3.10
C GLY A 116 -3.74 -5.38 4.35
N VAL A 117 -2.94 -5.56 5.37
CA VAL A 117 -3.09 -4.92 6.67
C VAL A 117 -1.72 -4.59 7.24
N GLU A 118 -1.65 -3.49 7.96
CA GLU A 118 -0.52 -3.16 8.81
C GLU A 118 -0.97 -2.35 10.01
N SER A 119 -0.50 -2.69 11.20
CA SER A 119 -0.56 -1.80 12.36
C SER A 119 0.86 -1.53 12.83
N MET A 120 1.39 -0.38 12.44
CA MET A 120 2.73 0.02 12.86
C MET A 120 2.72 0.52 14.31
N THR A 121 1.57 0.94 14.82
CA THR A 121 1.38 1.33 16.23
C THR A 121 1.50 0.14 17.18
N ARG A 122 1.00 -1.03 16.77
CA ARG A 122 0.94 -2.23 17.63
C ARG A 122 2.08 -3.20 17.36
N ALA A 123 3.06 -2.80 16.57
CA ALA A 123 4.28 -3.57 16.36
C ALA A 123 5.04 -3.74 17.67
N PRO A 124 5.35 -4.99 18.10
CA PRO A 124 5.96 -5.24 19.38
C PRO A 124 7.46 -4.99 19.39
N TYR A 125 8.03 -4.93 20.57
CA TYR A 125 9.45 -5.13 20.75
C TYR A 125 9.82 -6.60 20.66
N SER A 126 11.03 -6.91 20.22
CA SER A 126 11.56 -8.26 20.09
C SER A 126 12.97 -8.36 20.66
N VAL A 127 13.27 -9.48 21.31
CA VAL A 127 14.57 -9.77 21.91
C VAL A 127 15.05 -11.14 21.45
N PRO A 128 16.32 -11.33 21.04
CA PRO A 128 16.83 -12.64 20.67
C PRO A 128 16.95 -13.54 21.90
N LYS A 129 16.81 -14.85 21.70
CA LYS A 129 17.18 -15.81 22.73
C LYS A 129 18.69 -15.78 22.96
N THR A 130 19.11 -16.03 24.19
CA THR A 130 20.52 -16.16 24.53
C THR A 130 21.12 -17.44 23.93
N GLU A 131 22.36 -17.36 23.45
CA GLU A 131 23.08 -18.53 22.93
C GLU A 131 23.57 -19.49 24.02
N SER A 132 23.75 -18.97 25.24
CA SER A 132 24.20 -19.74 26.38
C SER A 132 23.20 -19.66 27.55
N PRO A 133 23.06 -20.72 28.38
CA PRO A 133 22.28 -20.64 29.59
C PRO A 133 22.94 -19.65 30.58
N PHE A 134 22.10 -18.98 31.38
CA PHE A 134 22.58 -17.98 32.37
C PHE A 134 23.42 -16.85 31.73
N ALA A 135 23.01 -16.36 30.57
CA ALA A 135 23.71 -15.26 29.89
C ALA A 135 23.89 -14.07 30.81
N PHE A 136 25.09 -13.51 30.83
CA PHE A 136 25.45 -12.34 31.61
C PHE A 136 25.58 -11.12 30.72
N GLY A 137 25.10 -9.95 31.18
CA GLY A 137 25.18 -8.68 30.45
C GLY A 137 23.84 -8.20 29.89
N ASN A 138 23.87 -7.11 29.15
CA ASN A 138 22.67 -6.47 28.56
C ASN A 138 22.19 -7.19 27.30
N ALA A 139 20.87 -7.14 27.05
CA ALA A 139 20.26 -7.58 25.78
C ALA A 139 19.74 -6.37 25.01
N THR A 140 19.83 -6.42 23.68
CA THR A 140 19.22 -5.42 22.80
C THR A 140 17.75 -5.76 22.58
N LEU A 141 16.87 -4.82 22.88
CA LEU A 141 15.45 -4.87 22.57
C LEU A 141 15.22 -4.15 21.23
N TRP A 142 14.70 -4.86 20.25
CA TRP A 142 14.47 -4.35 18.90
C TRP A 142 13.04 -3.86 18.74
N ASP A 143 12.86 -2.61 18.34
CA ASP A 143 11.57 -2.11 17.87
C ASP A 143 11.28 -2.70 16.48
N THR A 144 10.14 -3.38 16.34
CA THR A 144 9.77 -4.02 15.07
C THR A 144 8.88 -3.16 14.19
N THR A 145 8.60 -1.92 14.58
CA THR A 145 7.71 -1.00 13.83
C THR A 145 8.19 -0.75 12.41
N LEU A 146 9.47 -0.47 12.24
CA LEU A 146 10.08 -0.19 10.93
C LEU A 146 11.58 -0.48 10.95
N GLY A 147 12.13 -0.80 9.79
CA GLY A 147 13.56 -0.91 9.56
C GLY A 147 14.15 -2.28 9.92
N TRP A 148 15.46 -2.29 10.08
CA TRP A 148 16.23 -3.50 10.31
C TRP A 148 16.14 -3.96 11.77
N ARG A 149 15.87 -5.25 11.92
CA ARG A 149 16.02 -5.99 13.19
C ARG A 149 16.81 -7.26 12.92
N TYR A 150 17.70 -7.63 13.83
CA TYR A 150 18.61 -8.77 13.68
C TYR A 150 19.38 -8.74 12.34
N PRO A 151 20.05 -7.62 11.97
CA PRO A 151 20.67 -7.51 10.66
C PRO A 151 21.74 -8.57 10.45
N ASN A 152 21.66 -9.31 9.34
CA ASN A 152 22.67 -10.28 8.97
C ASN A 152 24.00 -9.58 8.65
N PRO A 153 25.13 -9.89 9.33
CA PRO A 153 26.40 -9.21 9.10
C PRO A 153 26.90 -9.33 7.65
N LYS A 154 26.67 -10.47 7.00
CA LYS A 154 27.06 -10.70 5.59
C LYS A 154 26.25 -9.82 4.65
N LEU A 155 24.93 -9.71 4.87
CA LEU A 155 24.06 -8.85 4.08
C LEU A 155 24.43 -7.38 4.28
N LYS A 156 24.69 -6.97 5.54
CA LYS A 156 25.15 -5.61 5.87
C LYS A 156 26.46 -5.25 5.15
N ALA A 157 27.40 -6.18 5.08
CA ALA A 157 28.66 -5.98 4.36
C ALA A 157 28.47 -5.89 2.84
N LEU A 158 27.47 -6.59 2.29
CA LEU A 158 27.22 -6.66 0.84
C LEU A 158 26.45 -5.43 0.34
N VAL A 159 25.38 -5.03 0.98
CA VAL A 159 24.45 -4.00 0.49
C VAL A 159 24.14 -2.88 1.50
N GLY A 160 24.77 -2.89 2.65
CA GLY A 160 24.48 -1.95 3.73
C GLY A 160 23.21 -2.33 4.50
N ASN A 161 22.86 -1.50 5.46
CA ASN A 161 21.61 -1.58 6.23
C ASN A 161 21.04 -0.18 6.49
N ASP A 162 21.07 0.67 5.46
CA ASP A 162 20.58 2.02 5.52
C ASP A 162 19.11 2.03 5.99
N SER A 163 18.75 2.98 6.83
CA SER A 163 17.34 3.22 7.16
C SER A 163 16.57 3.69 5.94
N MET A 164 15.25 3.61 5.97
CA MET A 164 14.44 4.01 4.81
C MET A 164 14.67 5.47 4.42
N GLY A 165 14.80 6.38 5.40
CA GLY A 165 15.12 7.78 5.11
C GLY A 165 16.53 7.99 4.55
N GLU A 166 17.51 7.19 4.99
CA GLU A 166 18.86 7.19 4.39
C GLU A 166 18.84 6.73 2.93
N THR A 167 18.01 5.73 2.58
CA THR A 167 17.86 5.33 1.17
C THR A 167 17.27 6.45 0.31
N ALA A 168 16.39 7.29 0.87
CA ALA A 168 15.86 8.46 0.19
C ALA A 168 16.93 9.56 0.01
N GLU A 169 17.76 9.80 1.03
CA GLU A 169 18.91 10.72 0.89
C GLU A 169 19.90 10.20 -0.16
N ASN A 170 20.13 8.87 -0.25
CA ASN A 170 20.98 8.32 -1.29
C ASN A 170 20.44 8.59 -2.70
N VAL A 171 19.12 8.58 -2.90
CA VAL A 171 18.49 8.96 -4.18
C VAL A 171 18.78 10.43 -4.49
N SER A 172 18.70 11.33 -3.50
CA SER A 172 18.97 12.76 -3.71
C SER A 172 20.43 13.05 -4.11
N GLU A 173 21.36 12.19 -3.76
CA GLU A 173 22.79 12.33 -4.09
C GLU A 173 23.15 11.78 -5.48
N LEU A 174 22.27 11.01 -6.11
CA LEU A 174 22.52 10.50 -7.45
C LEU A 174 22.64 11.65 -8.47
N PRO A 175 23.63 11.65 -9.38
CA PRO A 175 23.84 12.73 -10.35
C PRO A 175 22.57 13.11 -11.14
N ALA A 176 21.73 12.12 -11.47
CA ALA A 176 20.48 12.34 -12.21
C ALA A 176 19.42 13.12 -11.43
N PHE A 177 19.48 13.13 -10.09
CA PHE A 177 18.45 13.71 -9.23
C PHE A 177 18.93 14.83 -8.32
N LYS A 178 20.20 15.21 -8.37
CA LYS A 178 20.80 16.31 -7.59
C LYS A 178 20.12 17.67 -7.81
N THR A 179 19.42 17.83 -8.90
CA THR A 179 18.66 19.06 -9.21
C THR A 179 17.31 19.11 -8.49
N ILE A 180 16.84 18.01 -7.90
CA ILE A 180 15.61 17.98 -7.12
C ILE A 180 15.88 18.58 -5.74
N THR A 181 15.52 19.84 -5.60
CA THR A 181 15.82 20.63 -4.38
C THR A 181 14.87 20.26 -3.22
N ARG A 182 15.29 20.59 -2.00
CA ARG A 182 14.44 20.50 -0.81
C ARG A 182 13.11 21.25 -1.01
N ARG A 183 13.12 22.42 -1.62
CA ARG A 183 11.91 23.22 -1.89
C ARG A 183 10.94 22.49 -2.82
N GLN A 184 11.43 21.77 -3.82
CA GLN A 184 10.58 20.97 -4.71
C GLN A 184 9.98 19.77 -3.97
N GLN A 185 10.75 19.12 -3.08
CA GLN A 185 10.24 18.04 -2.23
C GLN A 185 9.14 18.54 -1.28
N ASP A 186 9.33 19.70 -0.66
CA ASP A 186 8.32 20.30 0.22
C ASP A 186 7.07 20.75 -0.58
N ALA A 187 7.23 21.28 -1.79
CA ALA A 187 6.11 21.65 -2.65
C ALA A 187 5.30 20.41 -3.09
N PHE A 188 5.98 19.30 -3.38
CA PHE A 188 5.32 18.03 -3.68
C PHE A 188 4.51 17.51 -2.48
N ALA A 189 5.09 17.57 -1.29
CA ALA A 189 4.41 17.17 -0.05
C ALA A 189 3.19 18.05 0.24
N LEU A 190 3.32 19.36 0.08
CA LEU A 190 2.20 20.30 0.22
C LEU A 190 1.07 19.96 -0.75
N GLU A 191 1.38 19.70 -2.00
CA GLU A 191 0.36 19.35 -3.01
C GLU A 191 -0.31 18.01 -2.67
N SER A 192 0.42 17.00 -2.16
CA SER A 192 -0.17 15.75 -1.69
C SER A 192 -1.20 16.01 -0.58
N HIS A 193 -0.88 16.85 0.42
CA HIS A 193 -1.83 17.24 1.47
C HIS A 193 -3.04 17.98 0.92
N ARG A 194 -2.85 18.97 0.04
CA ARG A 194 -3.95 19.74 -0.57
C ARG A 194 -4.93 18.84 -1.31
N ARG A 195 -4.42 17.91 -2.12
CA ARG A 195 -5.23 16.94 -2.87
C ARG A 195 -5.99 16.00 -1.94
N ALA A 196 -5.33 15.48 -0.90
CA ALA A 196 -5.96 14.59 0.07
C ALA A 196 -7.08 15.29 0.85
N VAL A 197 -6.85 16.51 1.33
CA VAL A 197 -7.85 17.31 2.03
C VAL A 197 -9.04 17.60 1.11
N ALA A 198 -8.80 18.05 -0.11
CA ALA A 198 -9.85 18.31 -1.09
C ALA A 198 -10.67 17.06 -1.44
N ALA A 199 -10.01 15.89 -1.56
CA ALA A 199 -10.69 14.61 -1.80
C ALA A 199 -11.57 14.19 -0.61
N ILE A 200 -11.11 14.39 0.62
CA ILE A 200 -11.89 14.13 1.84
C ILE A 200 -13.10 15.06 1.92
N GLU A 201 -12.91 16.37 1.73
CA GLU A 201 -13.97 17.37 1.83
C GLU A 201 -15.03 17.20 0.75
N SER A 202 -14.64 16.79 -0.45
CA SER A 202 -15.57 16.50 -1.55
C SER A 202 -16.21 15.10 -1.47
N GLY A 203 -15.90 14.30 -0.43
CA GLY A 203 -16.50 12.97 -0.23
C GLY A 203 -15.99 11.89 -1.17
N LYS A 204 -14.89 12.10 -1.89
CA LYS A 204 -14.36 11.12 -2.87
C LYS A 204 -14.00 9.77 -2.25
N PHE A 205 -13.63 9.73 -0.98
CA PHE A 205 -13.27 8.49 -0.29
C PHE A 205 -14.44 7.78 0.38
N ALA A 206 -15.66 8.36 0.35
CA ALA A 206 -16.82 7.79 1.05
C ALA A 206 -17.21 6.39 0.56
N GLU A 207 -17.07 6.11 -0.74
CA GLU A 207 -17.39 4.80 -1.32
C GLU A 207 -16.34 3.73 -0.99
N GLU A 208 -15.10 4.11 -0.76
CA GLU A 208 -14.02 3.15 -0.48
C GLU A 208 -13.78 2.91 1.01
N ILE A 209 -14.14 3.87 1.88
CA ILE A 209 -13.91 3.77 3.32
C ILE A 209 -14.93 2.86 4.00
N VAL A 210 -14.42 1.99 4.87
CA VAL A 210 -15.15 1.19 5.85
C VAL A 210 -14.93 1.81 7.22
N PRO A 211 -15.96 2.34 7.89
CA PRO A 211 -15.82 2.86 9.24
C PRO A 211 -15.35 1.80 10.23
N VAL A 212 -14.39 2.13 11.07
CA VAL A 212 -13.78 1.22 12.05
C VAL A 212 -14.31 1.54 13.45
N PRO A 213 -14.94 0.59 14.15
CA PRO A 213 -15.28 0.75 15.56
C PRO A 213 -14.02 0.63 16.43
N ALA A 214 -13.44 1.77 16.80
CA ALA A 214 -12.23 1.81 17.62
C ALA A 214 -12.58 1.71 19.11
N PRO A 215 -12.15 0.65 19.82
CA PRO A 215 -12.42 0.48 21.24
C PRO A 215 -11.90 1.65 22.08
N GLN A 216 -12.68 2.03 23.09
CA GLN A 216 -12.32 3.07 24.06
C GLN A 216 -12.05 2.45 25.43
N PRO A 217 -11.23 3.10 26.28
CA PRO A 217 -11.01 2.62 27.66
C PRO A 217 -12.30 2.58 28.50
N LYS A 218 -13.28 3.43 28.18
CA LYS A 218 -14.60 3.46 28.79
C LYS A 218 -15.65 3.85 27.76
N GLY A 219 -16.85 3.25 27.84
CA GLY A 219 -17.96 3.50 26.93
C GLY A 219 -17.91 2.71 25.64
N ASP A 220 -18.79 3.07 24.71
CA ASP A 220 -18.91 2.41 23.40
C ASP A 220 -17.73 2.74 22.48
N PRO A 221 -17.44 1.89 21.50
CA PRO A 221 -16.43 2.18 20.48
C PRO A 221 -16.75 3.47 19.72
N VAL A 222 -15.72 4.24 19.42
CA VAL A 222 -15.85 5.42 18.54
C VAL A 222 -15.71 4.95 17.08
N LEU A 223 -16.66 5.36 16.25
CA LEU A 223 -16.63 5.03 14.83
C LEU A 223 -15.67 5.97 14.06
N VAL A 224 -14.54 5.45 13.63
CA VAL A 224 -13.55 6.17 12.83
C VAL A 224 -13.88 5.99 11.36
N SER A 225 -14.22 7.08 10.66
CA SER A 225 -14.67 7.07 9.25
C SER A 225 -13.89 8.02 8.34
N ARG A 226 -12.82 8.65 8.84
CA ARG A 226 -12.03 9.64 8.11
C ARG A 226 -10.53 9.37 8.28
N ASP A 227 -9.76 9.53 7.21
CA ASP A 227 -8.30 9.48 7.26
C ASP A 227 -7.77 10.56 8.22
N GLU A 228 -6.90 10.14 9.16
CA GLU A 228 -6.42 11.01 10.23
C GLU A 228 -5.17 11.80 9.84
N HIS A 229 -4.38 11.28 8.90
CA HIS A 229 -3.04 11.79 8.64
C HIS A 229 -2.99 13.09 7.82
N PRO A 230 -3.91 13.40 6.86
CA PRO A 230 -3.88 14.63 6.08
C PRO A 230 -3.96 15.89 6.95
N ARG A 231 -3.12 16.89 6.63
CA ARG A 231 -2.96 18.13 7.41
C ARG A 231 -3.41 19.33 6.59
N PRO A 232 -4.57 19.92 6.86
CA PRO A 232 -5.10 21.07 6.11
C PRO A 232 -4.30 22.36 6.34
N ASP A 233 -3.56 22.45 7.45
CA ASP A 233 -2.74 23.60 7.85
C ASP A 233 -1.30 23.54 7.31
N THR A 234 -0.95 22.54 6.48
CA THR A 234 0.37 22.43 5.86
C THR A 234 0.63 23.62 4.93
N SER A 235 1.82 24.22 5.06
CA SER A 235 2.28 25.34 4.23
C SER A 235 3.77 25.21 3.90
N MET A 236 4.22 25.90 2.84
CA MET A 236 5.64 25.94 2.49
C MET A 236 6.50 26.45 3.65
N ASP A 237 6.01 27.44 4.40
CA ASP A 237 6.73 27.98 5.55
C ASP A 237 6.84 26.99 6.70
N SER A 238 5.79 26.20 6.96
CA SER A 238 5.84 25.16 8.00
C SER A 238 6.79 24.03 7.62
N LEU A 239 6.78 23.60 6.36
CA LEU A 239 7.68 22.57 5.83
C LEU A 239 9.14 23.03 5.82
N ALA A 240 9.42 24.26 5.39
CA ALA A 240 10.79 24.81 5.33
C ALA A 240 11.48 24.87 6.71
N ARG A 241 10.70 25.01 7.80
CA ARG A 241 11.25 25.03 9.18
C ARG A 241 11.66 23.66 9.70
N LEU A 242 11.24 22.57 9.06
CA LEU A 242 11.58 21.21 9.48
C LEU A 242 13.06 20.91 9.19
N LYS A 243 13.74 20.35 10.18
CA LYS A 243 15.13 19.89 10.04
C LYS A 243 15.17 18.56 9.29
N PRO A 244 16.27 18.28 8.55
CA PRO A 244 16.55 16.95 8.04
C PRO A 244 16.42 15.89 9.14
N ALA A 245 15.71 14.80 8.86
CA ALA A 245 15.37 13.81 9.88
C ALA A 245 16.33 12.60 9.93
N PHE A 246 17.06 12.36 8.83
CA PHE A 246 17.82 11.11 8.69
C PHE A 246 19.32 11.37 8.50
N ARG A 247 19.70 12.47 7.86
CA ARG A 247 21.09 12.79 7.57
C ARG A 247 21.36 14.27 7.86
N GLN A 248 22.46 14.55 8.54
CA GLN A 248 22.89 15.95 8.75
C GLN A 248 23.16 16.62 7.39
N GLY A 249 22.56 17.78 7.16
CA GLY A 249 22.65 18.49 5.88
C GLY A 249 21.84 17.85 4.74
N GLY A 250 21.03 16.82 5.02
CA GLY A 250 20.15 16.19 4.06
C GLY A 250 18.92 17.02 3.71
N SER A 251 18.07 16.47 2.86
CA SER A 251 16.85 17.13 2.33
C SER A 251 15.55 16.48 2.80
N VAL A 252 15.62 15.24 3.29
CA VAL A 252 14.47 14.45 3.71
C VAL A 252 14.04 14.81 5.14
N THR A 253 12.79 15.16 5.31
CA THR A 253 12.22 15.58 6.60
C THR A 253 10.96 14.79 6.93
N ALA A 254 10.47 14.91 8.17
CA ALA A 254 9.17 14.36 8.54
C ALA A 254 7.99 14.94 7.74
N GLY A 255 8.15 16.12 7.13
CA GLY A 255 7.09 16.77 6.35
C GLY A 255 7.05 16.37 4.88
N ASN A 256 8.15 15.82 4.34
CA ASN A 256 8.23 15.36 2.95
C ASN A 256 8.47 13.84 2.84
N SER A 257 8.09 13.12 3.90
CA SER A 257 8.10 11.67 4.02
C SER A 257 6.73 11.16 4.41
N SER A 258 6.38 9.93 4.05
CA SER A 258 5.20 9.26 4.58
C SER A 258 5.36 8.98 6.09
N GLY A 259 4.23 8.90 6.80
CA GLY A 259 4.21 8.57 8.22
C GLY A 259 4.28 7.08 8.52
N LEU A 260 4.37 6.75 9.81
CA LEU A 260 4.05 5.43 10.36
C LEU A 260 2.53 5.39 10.57
N ASN A 261 1.88 4.35 10.06
CA ASN A 261 0.41 4.35 9.96
C ASN A 261 -0.19 2.97 10.20
N ASP A 262 -1.49 2.97 10.49
CA ASP A 262 -2.32 1.79 10.70
C ASP A 262 -3.44 1.77 9.65
N GLY A 263 -3.74 0.60 9.08
CA GLY A 263 -4.84 0.46 8.14
C GLY A 263 -4.93 -0.92 7.48
N ALA A 264 -6.07 -1.17 6.85
CA ALA A 264 -6.34 -2.38 6.08
C ALA A 264 -7.10 -2.04 4.79
N ALA A 265 -6.95 -2.88 3.76
CA ALA A 265 -7.71 -2.80 2.52
C ALA A 265 -8.00 -4.21 1.99
N ALA A 266 -9.15 -4.38 1.34
CA ALA A 266 -9.55 -5.62 0.68
C ALA A 266 -10.14 -5.36 -0.69
N VAL A 267 -9.87 -6.26 -1.62
CA VAL A 267 -10.32 -6.23 -3.01
C VAL A 267 -10.92 -7.59 -3.34
N LEU A 268 -12.12 -7.61 -3.87
CA LEU A 268 -12.76 -8.83 -4.37
C LEU A 268 -12.42 -9.01 -5.84
N LEU A 269 -11.74 -10.10 -6.15
CA LEU A 269 -11.39 -10.51 -7.51
C LEU A 269 -12.16 -11.77 -7.90
N MET A 270 -12.53 -11.86 -9.17
CA MET A 270 -13.05 -13.11 -9.71
C MET A 270 -12.74 -13.27 -11.20
N SER A 271 -13.05 -14.47 -11.74
CA SER A 271 -13.02 -14.65 -13.18
C SER A 271 -14.13 -13.83 -13.84
N GLY A 272 -13.86 -13.26 -15.03
CA GLY A 272 -14.88 -12.53 -15.79
C GLY A 272 -16.11 -13.40 -16.12
N ALA A 273 -15.92 -14.71 -16.28
CA ALA A 273 -17.01 -15.67 -16.48
C ALA A 273 -17.88 -15.77 -15.22
N LYS A 274 -17.27 -15.88 -14.04
CA LYS A 274 -17.99 -15.95 -12.77
C LYS A 274 -18.74 -14.65 -12.47
N ALA A 275 -18.14 -13.50 -12.74
CA ALA A 275 -18.79 -12.20 -12.58
C ALA A 275 -20.07 -12.12 -13.42
N ARG A 276 -20.01 -12.53 -14.69
CA ARG A 276 -21.19 -12.57 -15.57
C ARG A 276 -22.25 -13.58 -15.07
N ALA A 277 -21.83 -14.77 -14.63
CA ALA A 277 -22.75 -15.78 -14.12
C ALA A 277 -23.51 -15.33 -12.86
N LEU A 278 -22.87 -14.50 -12.04
CA LEU A 278 -23.47 -13.90 -10.83
C LEU A 278 -24.20 -12.57 -11.10
N GLY A 279 -24.21 -12.08 -12.35
CA GLY A 279 -24.82 -10.79 -12.70
C GLY A 279 -24.08 -9.57 -12.09
N LEU A 280 -22.80 -9.74 -11.73
CA LEU A 280 -22.00 -8.67 -11.12
C LEU A 280 -21.31 -7.81 -12.18
N LYS A 281 -21.24 -6.51 -11.92
CA LYS A 281 -20.56 -5.53 -12.79
C LYS A 281 -19.15 -5.27 -12.27
N PRO A 282 -18.10 -5.69 -13.01
CA PRO A 282 -16.73 -5.39 -12.61
C PRO A 282 -16.41 -3.90 -12.73
N MET A 283 -15.56 -3.40 -11.83
CA MET A 283 -14.97 -2.06 -11.94
C MET A 283 -13.83 -2.05 -12.98
N VAL A 284 -12.84 -2.90 -12.75
CA VAL A 284 -11.64 -2.96 -13.59
C VAL A 284 -11.20 -4.41 -13.82
N ARG A 285 -10.44 -4.67 -14.89
CA ARG A 285 -9.70 -5.93 -15.04
C ARG A 285 -8.21 -5.74 -14.81
N VAL A 286 -7.57 -6.76 -14.27
CA VAL A 286 -6.11 -6.76 -14.10
C VAL A 286 -5.45 -7.17 -15.41
N VAL A 287 -4.80 -6.22 -16.07
CA VAL A 287 -4.14 -6.41 -17.37
C VAL A 287 -2.81 -7.12 -17.19
N ALA A 288 -1.89 -6.48 -16.50
CA ALA A 288 -0.54 -6.98 -16.27
C ALA A 288 0.01 -6.54 -14.92
N SER A 289 0.98 -7.28 -14.42
CA SER A 289 1.75 -6.91 -13.24
C SER A 289 3.21 -7.32 -13.39
N ALA A 290 4.10 -6.62 -12.69
CA ALA A 290 5.52 -6.96 -12.66
C ALA A 290 6.17 -6.53 -11.34
N ALA A 291 7.16 -7.31 -10.91
CA ALA A 291 8.11 -6.92 -9.89
C ALA A 291 9.52 -6.81 -10.50
N ALA A 292 10.35 -5.95 -9.94
CA ALA A 292 11.74 -5.78 -10.34
C ALA A 292 12.62 -5.50 -9.11
N GLY A 293 13.88 -5.98 -9.16
CA GLY A 293 14.91 -5.63 -8.21
C GLY A 293 15.68 -4.39 -8.63
N VAL A 294 16.18 -3.66 -7.65
CA VAL A 294 17.09 -2.51 -7.82
C VAL A 294 18.13 -2.52 -6.69
N GLU A 295 19.13 -1.64 -6.79
CA GLU A 295 20.11 -1.45 -5.73
C GLU A 295 19.41 -1.12 -4.39
N PRO A 296 19.64 -1.91 -3.32
CA PRO A 296 18.96 -1.71 -2.02
C PRO A 296 19.12 -0.33 -1.42
N ARG A 297 20.29 0.30 -1.59
CA ARG A 297 20.59 1.62 -1.06
C ARG A 297 19.82 2.76 -1.75
N THR A 298 19.23 2.48 -2.92
CA THR A 298 18.39 3.41 -3.69
C THR A 298 17.03 2.77 -4.03
N MET A 299 16.50 1.98 -3.09
CA MET A 299 15.27 1.19 -3.25
C MET A 299 14.09 2.00 -3.79
N GLY A 300 14.07 3.32 -3.53
CA GLY A 300 13.03 4.25 -3.98
C GLY A 300 12.82 4.26 -5.49
N LEU A 301 13.81 3.83 -6.27
CA LEU A 301 13.74 3.77 -7.74
C LEU A 301 13.09 2.48 -8.28
N GLY A 302 12.71 1.54 -7.40
CA GLY A 302 12.08 0.28 -7.79
C GLY A 302 10.84 0.39 -8.70
N PRO A 303 9.96 1.41 -8.54
CA PRO A 303 8.83 1.61 -9.45
C PRO A 303 9.22 1.76 -10.92
N ILE A 304 10.39 2.31 -11.24
CA ILE A 304 10.84 2.54 -12.62
C ILE A 304 10.93 1.23 -13.42
N PRO A 305 11.80 0.26 -13.06
CA PRO A 305 11.88 -0.99 -13.81
C PRO A 305 10.62 -1.85 -13.65
N ALA A 306 9.90 -1.79 -12.52
CA ALA A 306 8.66 -2.52 -12.34
C ALA A 306 7.59 -2.04 -13.33
N THR A 307 7.42 -0.73 -13.48
CA THR A 307 6.47 -0.13 -14.42
C THR A 307 6.85 -0.43 -15.87
N ARG A 308 8.12 -0.24 -16.26
CA ARG A 308 8.60 -0.56 -17.62
C ARG A 308 8.30 -2.02 -17.97
N LYS A 309 8.51 -2.93 -17.03
CA LYS A 309 8.24 -4.37 -17.22
C LYS A 309 6.73 -4.67 -17.27
N ALA A 310 5.90 -3.98 -16.49
CA ALA A 310 4.45 -4.15 -16.53
C ALA A 310 3.86 -3.63 -17.84
N LEU A 311 4.29 -2.45 -18.32
CA LEU A 311 3.90 -1.88 -19.61
C LEU A 311 4.26 -2.82 -20.78
N ALA A 312 5.50 -3.33 -20.80
CA ALA A 312 5.94 -4.27 -21.82
C ALA A 312 5.08 -5.56 -21.84
N ARG A 313 4.71 -6.09 -20.66
CA ARG A 313 3.81 -7.26 -20.57
C ARG A 313 2.39 -6.97 -21.05
N ALA A 314 1.93 -5.74 -20.87
CA ALA A 314 0.61 -5.31 -21.31
C ALA A 314 0.58 -4.96 -22.81
N GLY A 315 1.73 -4.78 -23.46
CA GLY A 315 1.83 -4.23 -24.83
C GLY A 315 1.43 -2.76 -24.88
N LEU A 316 1.61 -2.02 -23.77
CA LEU A 316 1.24 -0.63 -23.60
C LEU A 316 2.46 0.27 -23.46
N THR A 317 2.25 1.54 -23.71
CA THR A 317 3.19 2.64 -23.42
C THR A 317 2.68 3.45 -22.22
N LEU A 318 3.49 4.38 -21.72
CA LEU A 318 3.05 5.28 -20.66
C LEU A 318 1.93 6.23 -21.12
N ASP A 319 1.88 6.58 -22.40
CA ASP A 319 0.86 7.47 -22.97
C ASP A 319 -0.55 6.85 -22.96
N ASP A 320 -0.64 5.51 -22.87
CA ASP A 320 -1.90 4.80 -22.73
C ASP A 320 -2.47 4.88 -21.30
N ILE A 321 -1.64 5.31 -20.32
CA ILE A 321 -2.04 5.37 -18.90
C ILE A 321 -2.74 6.68 -18.61
N GLY A 322 -4.01 6.60 -18.23
CA GLY A 322 -4.84 7.76 -17.89
C GLY A 322 -4.79 8.17 -16.42
N LEU A 323 -4.38 7.26 -15.52
CA LEU A 323 -4.33 7.52 -14.07
C LEU A 323 -3.22 6.69 -13.41
N ILE A 324 -2.49 7.31 -12.47
CA ILE A 324 -1.38 6.67 -11.76
C ILE A 324 -1.55 6.85 -10.25
N GLU A 325 -1.44 5.76 -9.50
CA GLU A 325 -1.23 5.76 -8.06
C GLU A 325 0.21 5.31 -7.78
N LEU A 326 1.09 6.25 -7.46
CA LEU A 326 2.47 6.05 -7.04
C LEU A 326 2.55 6.19 -5.53
N ASN A 327 3.03 5.18 -4.81
CA ASN A 327 3.23 5.31 -3.37
C ASN A 327 4.32 6.34 -3.07
N GLU A 328 3.96 7.37 -2.30
CA GLU A 328 4.85 8.45 -1.88
C GLU A 328 5.55 8.09 -0.57
N ALA A 329 6.50 7.14 -0.61
CA ALA A 329 7.30 6.86 0.58
C ALA A 329 8.10 8.09 1.02
N PHE A 330 8.68 8.81 0.04
CA PHE A 330 9.41 10.06 0.21
C PHE A 330 9.18 10.96 -1.02
N ALA A 331 9.14 12.27 -0.83
CA ALA A 331 8.97 13.21 -1.93
C ALA A 331 10.11 13.12 -2.96
N ILE A 332 11.37 13.02 -2.50
CA ILE A 332 12.53 12.84 -3.40
C ILE A 332 12.41 11.57 -4.24
N GLN A 333 12.00 10.46 -3.63
CA GLN A 333 11.78 9.20 -4.33
C GLN A 333 10.69 9.32 -5.38
N SER A 334 9.56 9.95 -5.04
CA SER A 334 8.44 10.13 -5.96
C SER A 334 8.81 11.03 -7.13
N LEU A 335 9.46 12.16 -6.88
CA LEU A 335 9.95 13.07 -7.91
C LEU A 335 10.98 12.42 -8.83
N ALA A 336 11.92 11.63 -8.27
CA ALA A 336 12.91 10.89 -9.06
C ALA A 336 12.25 9.85 -9.98
N VAL A 337 11.26 9.10 -9.46
CA VAL A 337 10.48 8.14 -10.26
C VAL A 337 9.71 8.84 -11.37
N MET A 338 9.02 9.95 -11.04
CA MET A 338 8.24 10.71 -12.01
C MET A 338 9.15 11.27 -13.12
N GLN A 339 10.30 11.84 -12.76
CA GLN A 339 11.28 12.36 -13.73
C GLN A 339 11.80 11.27 -14.66
N GLU A 340 12.26 10.14 -14.10
CA GLU A 340 12.93 9.07 -14.87
C GLU A 340 11.96 8.16 -15.64
N ALA A 341 10.76 7.93 -15.10
CA ALA A 341 9.73 7.13 -15.77
C ALA A 341 8.80 7.96 -16.64
N GLY A 342 8.86 9.30 -16.56
CA GLY A 342 8.00 10.19 -17.35
C GLY A 342 6.57 10.32 -16.83
N PHE A 343 6.33 10.11 -15.52
CA PHE A 343 4.98 10.23 -14.96
C PHE A 343 4.52 11.70 -14.94
N ARG A 344 3.34 11.95 -15.50
CA ARG A 344 2.73 13.28 -15.48
C ARG A 344 2.05 13.53 -14.13
N HIS A 345 2.32 14.68 -13.51
CA HIS A 345 1.80 15.02 -12.19
C HIS A 345 0.27 15.17 -12.16
N GLU A 346 -0.31 15.60 -13.30
CA GLU A 346 -1.75 15.85 -13.43
C GLU A 346 -2.60 14.59 -13.32
N ILE A 347 -2.02 13.42 -13.65
CA ILE A 347 -2.69 12.12 -13.56
C ILE A 347 -2.13 11.23 -12.43
N THR A 348 -1.12 11.72 -11.68
CA THR A 348 -0.49 10.96 -10.60
C THR A 348 -1.01 11.44 -9.25
N ASN A 349 -1.50 10.51 -8.41
CA ASN A 349 -1.99 10.75 -7.06
C ASN A 349 -2.96 11.94 -6.99
N VAL A 350 -3.96 11.93 -7.84
CA VAL A 350 -4.90 13.05 -8.02
C VAL A 350 -5.76 13.34 -6.79
N ASN A 351 -5.81 12.41 -5.85
CA ASN A 351 -6.50 12.54 -4.56
C ASN A 351 -5.50 12.59 -3.37
N GLY A 352 -4.24 12.96 -3.63
CA GLY A 352 -3.15 12.88 -2.66
C GLY A 352 -2.56 11.48 -2.54
N GLY A 353 -1.34 11.37 -2.06
CA GLY A 353 -0.62 10.11 -1.89
C GLY A 353 -0.20 9.85 -0.44
N ALA A 354 0.76 8.96 -0.24
CA ALA A 354 1.12 8.44 1.09
C ALA A 354 1.77 9.47 2.02
N ILE A 355 2.36 10.55 1.52
CA ILE A 355 2.86 11.65 2.36
C ILE A 355 1.69 12.27 3.13
N ALA A 356 0.55 12.45 2.47
CA ALA A 356 -0.65 12.99 3.07
C ALA A 356 -1.51 11.93 3.75
N LEU A 357 -1.81 10.82 3.05
CA LEU A 357 -2.74 9.79 3.53
C LEU A 357 -2.10 8.83 4.53
N GLY A 358 -0.78 8.60 4.42
CA GLY A 358 -0.07 7.62 5.24
C GLY A 358 0.33 6.35 4.49
N HIS A 359 1.25 5.56 5.11
CA HIS A 359 1.84 4.37 4.50
C HIS A 359 1.85 3.16 5.46
N PRO A 360 0.69 2.57 5.77
CA PRO A 360 0.65 1.27 6.45
C PRO A 360 1.15 0.19 5.48
N LEU A 361 2.37 -0.30 5.68
CA LEU A 361 3.18 -1.05 4.70
C LEU A 361 2.40 -2.12 3.93
N GLY A 362 1.93 -3.15 4.64
CA GLY A 362 1.21 -4.27 4.02
C GLY A 362 -0.14 -3.91 3.39
N CYS A 363 -0.80 -2.87 3.89
CA CYS A 363 -2.05 -2.36 3.35
C CYS A 363 -1.86 -1.55 2.06
N SER A 364 -0.76 -0.79 1.96
CA SER A 364 -0.61 0.29 0.97
C SER A 364 -0.81 -0.16 -0.47
N GLY A 365 -0.26 -1.31 -0.87
CA GLY A 365 -0.43 -1.79 -2.25
C GLY A 365 -1.88 -2.06 -2.64
N ALA A 366 -2.68 -2.61 -1.74
CA ALA A 366 -4.11 -2.83 -1.94
C ALA A 366 -4.89 -1.50 -1.89
N ARG A 367 -4.50 -0.57 -1.00
CA ARG A 367 -5.06 0.78 -0.91
C ARG A 367 -4.87 1.55 -2.23
N LEU A 368 -3.68 1.49 -2.85
CA LEU A 368 -3.44 2.12 -4.15
C LEU A 368 -4.46 1.64 -5.20
N VAL A 369 -4.66 0.32 -5.30
CA VAL A 369 -5.63 -0.24 -6.27
C VAL A 369 -7.06 0.13 -5.91
N CYS A 370 -7.41 0.17 -4.62
CA CYS A 370 -8.73 0.59 -4.15
C CYS A 370 -9.02 2.03 -4.61
N THR A 371 -8.15 2.98 -4.28
CA THR A 371 -8.31 4.40 -4.66
C THR A 371 -8.28 4.57 -6.19
N LEU A 372 -7.37 3.85 -6.88
CA LEU A 372 -7.27 3.87 -8.34
C LEU A 372 -8.59 3.45 -9.01
N ALA A 373 -9.16 2.30 -8.59
CA ALA A 373 -10.40 1.78 -9.18
C ALA A 373 -11.60 2.73 -8.96
N HIS A 374 -11.72 3.30 -7.77
CA HIS A 374 -12.76 4.28 -7.46
C HIS A 374 -12.58 5.60 -8.25
N GLU A 375 -11.35 6.08 -8.43
CA GLU A 375 -11.11 7.29 -9.25
C GLU A 375 -11.31 7.01 -10.73
N MET A 376 -10.94 5.82 -11.22
CA MET A 376 -11.26 5.39 -12.60
C MET A 376 -12.77 5.35 -12.83
N LYS A 377 -13.58 4.88 -11.87
CA LYS A 377 -15.05 4.92 -11.94
C LYS A 377 -15.59 6.33 -12.17
N ARG A 378 -14.95 7.35 -11.60
CA ARG A 378 -15.37 8.76 -11.75
C ARG A 378 -14.94 9.36 -13.09
N ARG A 379 -13.74 9.02 -13.58
CA ARG A 379 -13.13 9.65 -14.76
C ARG A 379 -13.40 8.91 -16.06
N ALA A 380 -13.25 7.60 -16.06
CA ALA A 380 -13.28 6.79 -17.27
C ALA A 380 -14.54 6.93 -18.14
N PRO A 381 -15.76 7.20 -17.60
CA PRO A 381 -16.94 7.45 -18.44
C PRO A 381 -16.81 8.63 -19.38
N ALA A 382 -16.01 9.65 -19.01
CA ALA A 382 -15.78 10.85 -19.83
C ALA A 382 -14.53 10.75 -20.73
N GLU A 383 -13.74 9.69 -20.58
CA GLU A 383 -12.46 9.50 -21.27
C GLU A 383 -12.59 8.57 -22.49
N ARG A 384 -11.57 8.63 -23.36
CA ARG A 384 -11.48 7.68 -24.47
C ARG A 384 -11.23 6.26 -23.96
N ARG A 385 -11.85 5.26 -24.57
CA ARG A 385 -11.65 3.85 -24.29
C ARG A 385 -10.61 3.25 -25.24
N PRO A 386 -9.75 2.32 -24.77
CA PRO A 386 -9.66 1.82 -23.39
C PRO A 386 -9.02 2.83 -22.43
N TYR A 387 -9.35 2.77 -21.13
CA TYR A 387 -8.81 3.65 -20.09
C TYR A 387 -8.04 2.82 -19.07
N TYR A 388 -6.74 3.07 -18.96
CA TYR A 388 -5.83 2.29 -18.12
C TYR A 388 -5.39 3.07 -16.88
N GLY A 389 -5.25 2.35 -15.77
CA GLY A 389 -4.68 2.83 -14.52
C GLY A 389 -3.45 2.03 -14.13
N LEU A 390 -2.49 2.69 -13.49
CA LEU A 390 -1.24 2.10 -12.99
C LEU A 390 -1.15 2.31 -11.48
N ALA A 391 -0.96 1.24 -10.71
CA ALA A 391 -0.55 1.28 -9.31
C ALA A 391 0.89 0.79 -9.19
N THR A 392 1.77 1.56 -8.53
CA THR A 392 3.18 1.17 -8.36
C THR A 392 3.76 1.70 -7.05
N LEU A 393 4.71 0.95 -6.49
CA LEU A 393 5.40 1.35 -5.27
C LEU A 393 6.81 0.78 -5.17
N CYS A 394 7.66 1.51 -4.44
CA CYS A 394 8.99 1.05 -4.03
C CYS A 394 8.88 0.08 -2.86
N VAL A 395 9.89 -0.73 -2.69
CA VAL A 395 9.93 -1.80 -1.69
C VAL A 395 11.29 -1.81 -1.03
N GLY A 396 11.31 -1.84 0.28
CA GLY A 396 12.55 -1.97 1.05
C GLY A 396 13.43 -3.12 0.57
N VAL A 397 14.71 -3.04 0.85
CA VAL A 397 15.73 -4.00 0.38
C VAL A 397 15.84 -4.07 -1.16
N GLY A 398 15.42 -3.00 -1.85
CA GLY A 398 15.71 -2.81 -3.28
C GLY A 398 14.80 -3.56 -4.24
N GLN A 399 13.48 -3.32 -4.18
CA GLN A 399 12.54 -3.83 -5.17
C GLN A 399 11.50 -2.76 -5.55
N GLY A 400 10.72 -3.05 -6.58
CA GLY A 400 9.50 -2.34 -6.96
C GLY A 400 8.44 -3.30 -7.46
N GLU A 401 7.19 -2.90 -7.37
CA GLU A 401 6.06 -3.64 -7.93
C GLU A 401 5.10 -2.69 -8.65
N ALA A 402 4.52 -3.15 -9.75
CA ALA A 402 3.58 -2.39 -10.56
C ALA A 402 2.44 -3.28 -11.05
N THR A 403 1.24 -2.72 -11.13
CA THR A 403 0.03 -3.38 -11.64
C THR A 403 -0.72 -2.42 -12.56
N ILE A 404 -1.07 -2.88 -13.75
CA ILE A 404 -1.90 -2.16 -14.71
C ILE A 404 -3.29 -2.76 -14.69
N VAL A 405 -4.27 -1.89 -14.54
CA VAL A 405 -5.70 -2.24 -14.62
C VAL A 405 -6.37 -1.47 -15.74
N GLU A 406 -7.42 -2.03 -16.31
CA GLU A 406 -8.26 -1.39 -17.32
C GLU A 406 -9.66 -1.19 -16.79
N TRP A 407 -10.22 -0.02 -17.01
CA TRP A 407 -11.63 0.25 -16.72
C TRP A 407 -12.53 -0.51 -17.68
N ILE A 408 -13.41 -1.33 -17.13
CA ILE A 408 -14.40 -2.11 -17.87
C ILE A 408 -15.83 -1.92 -17.34
N GLY A 409 -15.99 -1.01 -16.38
CA GLY A 409 -17.30 -0.61 -15.86
C GLY A 409 -18.14 0.11 -16.93
N GLU A 410 -19.44 0.25 -16.66
CA GLU A 410 -20.39 1.00 -17.49
C GLU A 410 -20.42 2.48 -17.13
#